data_33b36e617d70b165925f20b5578508c4
#
_entry.id   33b36e617d70b165925f20b5578508c4
#
_cell.length_a   1.000
_cell.length_b   1.000
_cell.length_c   1.000
_cell.angle_alpha   90.00
_cell.angle_beta   90.00
_cell.angle_gamma   90.00
#
_symmetry.space_group_name_H-M   'P 1'
#
loop_
_entity.id
_entity.type
_entity.pdbx_description
1 polymer ?
#
loop_
_entity_poly.entity_id
_entity_poly.type
_entity_poly.pdbx_seq_one_letter_code
_entity_poly.pdbx_strand_id
1 'polypeptide(L)'
;AAVDMVRDLYPIRTCDLDLSPHKIAQGKYKECLQYHIKKCKAPCIGLQTEADYDQNVREITSLLRGNLRDVIDLYRGEMLRLSEELRFEEAQIYKERLQYLENYQVKHTVAPHHIHNVDVFSFEEDEDGATYVNFMHLTQGMVTQVYTIEYRSLLEGETREELFASAITELRQRFASRAKELILPFDPGWQDDASVTITIPQRGDKKKLLELSERNVRQYKLDKYKRAERLNPDQRLMQIVTELKELLH
;
A
#
# COMPACT_ATOMS: atom_id res chain seq x y z
N ALA A 1 -4.52 -6.61 3.31
CA ALA A 1 -5.15 -5.62 4.20
C ALA A 1 -5.90 -4.53 3.44
N ALA A 2 -5.26 -3.58 2.71
CA ALA A 2 -5.98 -2.49 2.01
C ALA A 2 -6.92 -2.99 0.90
N VAL A 3 -6.49 -3.98 0.12
CA VAL A 3 -7.32 -4.61 -0.93
C VAL A 3 -8.52 -5.34 -0.33
N ASP A 4 -8.35 -5.99 0.80
CA ASP A 4 -9.43 -6.69 1.50
C ASP A 4 -10.46 -5.69 2.02
N MET A 5 -10.00 -4.59 2.62
CA MET A 5 -10.84 -3.46 3.03
C MET A 5 -11.69 -2.93 1.86
N VAL A 6 -11.07 -2.70 0.70
CA VAL A 6 -11.79 -2.22 -0.49
C VAL A 6 -12.87 -3.23 -0.93
N ARG A 7 -12.54 -4.52 -0.95
CA ARG A 7 -13.50 -5.58 -1.33
C ARG A 7 -14.66 -5.76 -0.36
N ASP A 8 -14.44 -5.43 0.92
CA ASP A 8 -15.49 -5.50 1.94
C ASP A 8 -16.40 -4.28 1.91
N LEU A 9 -15.86 -3.10 1.59
CA LEU A 9 -16.61 -1.85 1.57
C LEU A 9 -17.36 -1.59 0.26
N TYR A 10 -16.79 -2.04 -0.88
CA TYR A 10 -17.30 -1.69 -2.20
C TYR A 10 -17.69 -2.91 -3.01
N PRO A 11 -18.92 -2.98 -3.51
CA PRO A 11 -19.37 -4.04 -4.42
C PRO A 11 -18.85 -3.78 -5.83
N ILE A 12 -17.54 -4.00 -6.05
CA ILE A 12 -16.86 -3.84 -7.34
C ILE A 12 -16.78 -5.17 -8.09
N ARG A 13 -16.87 -5.09 -9.41
CA ARG A 13 -16.73 -6.27 -10.26
C ARG A 13 -15.32 -6.89 -10.18
N THR A 14 -15.26 -8.20 -10.31
CA THR A 14 -14.00 -8.97 -10.41
C THR A 14 -13.88 -9.71 -11.74
N CYS A 15 -14.83 -9.53 -12.66
CA CYS A 15 -14.85 -10.16 -13.98
C CYS A 15 -14.21 -9.29 -15.05
N ASP A 16 -13.75 -9.91 -16.14
CA ASP A 16 -13.09 -9.24 -17.28
C ASP A 16 -14.05 -9.00 -18.46
N LEU A 17 -15.37 -8.93 -18.20
CA LEU A 17 -16.37 -8.68 -19.22
C LEU A 17 -16.20 -7.30 -19.86
N ASP A 18 -16.40 -7.21 -21.18
CA ASP A 18 -16.44 -5.95 -21.90
C ASP A 18 -17.73 -5.20 -21.58
N LEU A 19 -17.64 -4.10 -20.85
CA LEU A 19 -18.76 -3.25 -20.43
C LEU A 19 -19.02 -2.08 -21.38
N SER A 20 -18.58 -2.16 -22.64
CA SER A 20 -18.96 -1.13 -23.62
C SER A 20 -20.48 -1.00 -23.71
N PRO A 21 -21.04 0.22 -23.88
CA PRO A 21 -22.50 0.45 -23.96
C PRO A 21 -23.18 -0.45 -24.97
N HIS A 22 -22.55 -0.71 -26.12
CA HIS A 22 -23.04 -1.60 -27.15
C HIS A 22 -23.18 -3.06 -26.66
N LYS A 23 -22.21 -3.56 -25.88
CA LYS A 23 -22.24 -4.93 -25.35
C LYS A 23 -23.31 -5.11 -24.27
N ILE A 24 -23.47 -4.12 -23.41
CA ILE A 24 -24.55 -4.09 -22.40
C ILE A 24 -25.92 -4.06 -23.09
N ALA A 25 -26.09 -3.19 -24.08
CA ALA A 25 -27.37 -3.05 -24.83
C ALA A 25 -27.75 -4.33 -25.60
N GLN A 26 -26.78 -5.16 -25.99
CA GLN A 26 -27.06 -6.46 -26.63
C GLN A 26 -27.69 -7.49 -25.70
N GLY A 27 -27.75 -7.26 -24.38
CA GLY A 27 -28.32 -8.18 -23.40
C GLY A 27 -27.62 -9.57 -23.33
N LYS A 28 -26.34 -9.63 -23.71
CA LYS A 28 -25.58 -10.91 -23.74
C LYS A 28 -25.20 -11.44 -22.36
N TYR A 29 -25.12 -10.54 -21.39
CA TYR A 29 -24.71 -10.90 -20.03
C TYR A 29 -25.91 -11.24 -19.17
N LYS A 30 -25.69 -12.05 -18.15
CA LYS A 30 -26.70 -12.48 -17.16
C LYS A 30 -26.19 -12.20 -15.75
N GLU A 31 -27.11 -12.17 -14.80
CA GLU A 31 -26.77 -12.13 -13.39
C GLU A 31 -25.83 -13.27 -13.01
N CYS A 32 -24.78 -12.94 -12.28
CA CYS A 32 -23.78 -13.90 -11.85
C CYS A 32 -23.79 -14.05 -10.32
N LEU A 33 -23.06 -15.04 -9.82
CA LEU A 33 -22.95 -15.30 -8.38
C LEU A 33 -22.53 -14.05 -7.59
N GLN A 34 -21.60 -13.24 -8.11
CA GLN A 34 -21.14 -12.03 -7.41
C GLN A 34 -22.25 -11.01 -7.18
N TYR A 35 -23.21 -10.92 -8.10
CA TYR A 35 -24.41 -10.09 -7.92
C TYR A 35 -25.30 -10.65 -6.82
N HIS A 36 -25.61 -11.95 -6.86
CA HIS A 36 -26.49 -12.59 -5.87
C HIS A 36 -25.93 -12.55 -4.45
N ILE A 37 -24.62 -12.63 -4.27
CA ILE A 37 -23.96 -12.47 -2.96
C ILE A 37 -23.63 -11.00 -2.61
N LYS A 38 -24.18 -10.03 -3.36
CA LYS A 38 -24.04 -8.58 -3.15
C LYS A 38 -22.60 -8.04 -3.19
N LYS A 39 -21.67 -8.78 -3.80
CA LYS A 39 -20.27 -8.34 -4.03
C LYS A 39 -20.08 -7.57 -5.33
N CYS A 40 -21.13 -7.42 -6.15
CA CYS A 40 -21.16 -6.63 -7.38
C CYS A 40 -22.60 -6.10 -7.61
N LYS A 41 -22.72 -4.88 -8.11
CA LYS A 41 -24.03 -4.27 -8.47
C LYS A 41 -24.45 -4.53 -9.92
N ALA A 42 -23.82 -5.49 -10.59
CA ALA A 42 -24.11 -5.94 -11.96
C ALA A 42 -24.12 -4.82 -13.03
N PRO A 43 -23.03 -4.05 -13.20
CA PRO A 43 -22.94 -3.07 -14.28
C PRO A 43 -23.05 -3.70 -15.68
N CYS A 44 -22.69 -4.99 -15.81
CA CYS A 44 -22.77 -5.73 -17.08
C CYS A 44 -24.17 -5.93 -17.66
N ILE A 45 -25.20 -5.80 -16.85
CA ILE A 45 -26.61 -5.84 -17.27
C ILE A 45 -27.34 -4.53 -17.01
N GLY A 46 -26.60 -3.45 -16.78
CA GLY A 46 -27.14 -2.10 -16.64
C GLY A 46 -27.78 -1.78 -15.28
N LEU A 47 -27.67 -2.64 -14.28
CA LEU A 47 -28.22 -2.39 -12.93
C LEU A 47 -27.39 -1.38 -12.12
N GLN A 48 -26.16 -1.12 -12.51
CA GLN A 48 -25.31 -0.06 -11.96
C GLN A 48 -24.94 0.91 -13.09
N THR A 49 -25.18 2.19 -12.88
CA THR A 49 -24.79 3.24 -13.82
C THR A 49 -23.28 3.46 -13.81
N GLU A 50 -22.73 3.98 -14.90
CA GLU A 50 -21.30 4.37 -15.00
C GLU A 50 -20.96 5.39 -13.92
N ALA A 51 -21.82 6.41 -13.70
CA ALA A 51 -21.60 7.44 -12.70
C ALA A 51 -21.51 6.89 -11.26
N ASP A 52 -22.38 5.92 -10.89
CA ASP A 52 -22.31 5.24 -9.57
C ASP A 52 -21.05 4.37 -9.46
N TYR A 53 -20.65 3.70 -10.55
CA TYR A 53 -19.41 2.93 -10.56
C TYR A 53 -18.18 3.81 -10.41
N ASP A 54 -18.11 4.92 -11.14
CA ASP A 54 -17.01 5.88 -11.09
C ASP A 54 -16.92 6.57 -9.73
N GLN A 55 -18.03 6.79 -9.05
CA GLN A 55 -18.02 7.28 -7.68
C GLN A 55 -17.31 6.29 -6.75
N ASN A 56 -17.64 4.99 -6.84
CA ASN A 56 -16.92 3.95 -6.08
C ASN A 56 -15.42 3.95 -6.38
N VAL A 57 -15.04 4.10 -7.65
CA VAL A 57 -13.61 4.14 -8.06
C VAL A 57 -12.90 5.36 -7.48
N ARG A 58 -13.55 6.53 -7.46
CA ARG A 58 -12.97 7.75 -6.83
C ARG A 58 -12.74 7.55 -5.33
N GLU A 59 -13.73 7.02 -4.62
CA GLU A 59 -13.62 6.75 -3.18
C GLU A 59 -12.54 5.71 -2.87
N ILE A 60 -12.49 4.61 -3.62
CA ILE A 60 -11.44 3.58 -3.51
C ILE A 60 -10.07 4.20 -3.77
N THR A 61 -9.93 5.03 -4.79
CA THR A 61 -8.68 5.70 -5.11
C THR A 61 -8.25 6.63 -3.97
N SER A 62 -9.17 7.34 -3.36
CA SER A 62 -8.91 8.21 -2.21
C SER A 62 -8.45 7.39 -1.00
N LEU A 63 -9.14 6.28 -0.69
CA LEU A 63 -8.75 5.36 0.38
C LEU A 63 -7.35 4.77 0.19
N LEU A 64 -7.05 4.30 -1.03
CA LEU A 64 -5.74 3.72 -1.36
C LEU A 64 -4.60 4.74 -1.34
N ARG A 65 -4.91 6.01 -1.56
CA ARG A 65 -3.95 7.14 -1.37
C ARG A 65 -3.78 7.54 0.09
N GLY A 66 -4.51 6.92 1.01
CA GLY A 66 -4.43 7.17 2.45
C GLY A 66 -5.35 8.27 2.97
N ASN A 67 -6.24 8.82 2.15
CA ASN A 67 -7.21 9.85 2.55
C ASN A 67 -8.40 9.23 3.28
N LEU A 68 -8.13 8.36 4.27
CA LEU A 68 -9.17 7.65 5.01
C LEU A 68 -10.09 8.62 5.75
N ARG A 69 -9.54 9.70 6.30
CA ARG A 69 -10.31 10.69 7.05
C ARG A 69 -11.33 11.40 6.16
N ASP A 70 -10.93 11.78 4.96
CA ASP A 70 -11.84 12.46 4.03
C ASP A 70 -13.03 11.56 3.67
N VAL A 71 -12.80 10.25 3.52
CA VAL A 71 -13.87 9.29 3.26
C VAL A 71 -14.74 9.05 4.49
N ILE A 72 -14.16 9.01 5.69
CA ILE A 72 -14.91 8.95 6.95
C ILE A 72 -15.81 10.17 7.11
N ASP A 73 -15.31 11.38 6.86
CA ASP A 73 -16.05 12.61 6.98
C ASP A 73 -17.16 12.70 5.90
N LEU A 74 -16.89 12.23 4.68
CA LEU A 74 -17.88 12.09 3.62
C LEU A 74 -19.02 11.15 4.05
N TYR A 75 -18.70 9.96 4.56
CA TYR A 75 -19.72 8.98 4.97
C TYR A 75 -20.54 9.47 6.16
N ARG A 76 -19.91 10.18 7.09
CA ARG A 76 -20.62 10.81 8.21
C ARG A 76 -21.60 11.88 7.72
N GLY A 77 -21.19 12.71 6.75
CA GLY A 77 -22.05 13.72 6.13
C GLY A 77 -23.23 13.10 5.39
N GLU A 78 -22.99 12.08 4.55
CA GLU A 78 -24.06 11.39 3.81
C GLU A 78 -25.04 10.65 4.73
N MET A 79 -24.54 10.01 5.78
CA MET A 79 -25.38 9.35 6.79
C MET A 79 -26.34 10.36 7.45
N LEU A 80 -25.83 11.53 7.86
CA LEU A 80 -26.64 12.56 8.49
C LEU A 80 -27.68 13.13 7.49
N ARG A 81 -27.26 13.48 6.26
CA ARG A 81 -28.16 13.99 5.21
C ARG A 81 -29.31 13.02 4.91
N LEU A 82 -29.00 11.73 4.73
CA LEU A 82 -29.99 10.70 4.48
C LEU A 82 -30.94 10.48 5.66
N SER A 83 -30.43 10.62 6.89
CA SER A 83 -31.26 10.56 8.09
C SER A 83 -32.23 11.74 8.19
N GLU A 84 -31.81 12.95 7.82
CA GLU A 84 -32.68 14.14 7.74
C GLU A 84 -33.77 13.99 6.66
N GLU A 85 -33.45 13.32 5.55
CA GLU A 85 -34.38 12.97 4.47
C GLU A 85 -35.29 11.77 4.82
N LEU A 86 -35.21 11.22 6.04
CA LEU A 86 -35.92 10.02 6.52
C LEU A 86 -35.65 8.74 5.70
N ARG A 87 -34.52 8.68 4.98
CA ARG A 87 -34.03 7.53 4.18
C ARG A 87 -33.16 6.63 5.04
N PHE A 88 -33.74 6.05 6.08
CA PHE A 88 -33.01 5.34 7.13
C PHE A 88 -32.28 4.09 6.64
N GLU A 89 -32.83 3.37 5.66
CA GLU A 89 -32.14 2.18 5.11
C GLU A 89 -30.83 2.54 4.41
N GLU A 90 -30.84 3.65 3.66
CA GLU A 90 -29.63 4.13 2.99
C GLU A 90 -28.64 4.74 4.00
N ALA A 91 -29.13 5.49 4.98
CA ALA A 91 -28.29 6.00 6.07
C ALA A 91 -27.62 4.86 6.86
N GLN A 92 -28.29 3.73 7.05
CA GLN A 92 -27.73 2.55 7.72
C GLN A 92 -26.52 1.97 6.96
N ILE A 93 -26.55 1.95 5.63
CA ILE A 93 -25.43 1.50 4.81
C ILE A 93 -24.18 2.35 5.06
N TYR A 94 -24.34 3.68 5.11
CA TYR A 94 -23.22 4.58 5.41
C TYR A 94 -22.73 4.44 6.84
N LYS A 95 -23.62 4.20 7.81
CA LYS A 95 -23.25 3.92 9.20
C LYS A 95 -22.38 2.67 9.33
N GLU A 96 -22.74 1.58 8.66
CA GLU A 96 -21.98 0.33 8.66
C GLU A 96 -20.59 0.51 8.05
N ARG A 97 -20.52 1.22 6.92
CA ARG A 97 -19.24 1.57 6.27
C ARG A 97 -18.38 2.45 7.17
N LEU A 98 -18.97 3.44 7.82
CA LEU A 98 -18.29 4.33 8.77
C LEU A 98 -17.69 3.53 9.92
N GLN A 99 -18.45 2.67 10.57
CA GLN A 99 -17.97 1.82 11.65
C GLN A 99 -16.83 0.90 11.20
N TYR A 100 -16.92 0.35 9.98
CA TYR A 100 -15.86 -0.48 9.42
C TYR A 100 -14.55 0.33 9.24
N LEU A 101 -14.63 1.53 8.67
CA LEU A 101 -13.46 2.40 8.45
C LEU A 101 -12.83 2.88 9.76
N GLU A 102 -13.64 3.26 10.76
CA GLU A 102 -13.15 3.67 12.08
C GLU A 102 -12.42 2.51 12.77
N ASN A 103 -12.99 1.30 12.73
CA ASN A 103 -12.34 0.10 13.27
C ASN A 103 -11.04 -0.25 12.50
N TYR A 104 -11.04 -0.07 11.17
CA TYR A 104 -9.84 -0.28 10.36
C TYR A 104 -8.75 0.72 10.75
N GLN A 105 -9.09 1.98 10.92
CA GLN A 105 -8.16 3.03 11.34
C GLN A 105 -7.49 2.69 12.67
N VAL A 106 -8.26 2.30 13.68
CA VAL A 106 -7.73 1.92 15.01
C VAL A 106 -6.74 0.77 14.90
N LYS A 107 -7.05 -0.26 14.11
CA LYS A 107 -6.20 -1.46 13.97
C LYS A 107 -4.91 -1.21 13.21
N HIS A 108 -4.88 -0.25 12.29
CA HIS A 108 -3.76 -0.04 11.37
C HIS A 108 -2.96 1.24 11.63
N THR A 109 -3.30 1.99 12.68
CA THR A 109 -2.50 3.13 13.11
C THR A 109 -1.21 2.63 13.75
N VAL A 110 -0.07 2.99 13.17
CA VAL A 110 1.28 2.60 13.61
C VAL A 110 2.03 3.75 14.29
N ALA A 111 1.52 4.98 14.16
CA ALA A 111 2.11 6.17 14.73
C ALA A 111 1.02 7.15 15.23
N PRO A 112 1.37 8.07 16.14
CA PRO A 112 0.45 9.11 16.57
C PRO A 112 -0.07 9.96 15.39
N HIS A 113 -1.30 10.45 15.47
CA HIS A 113 -1.96 11.20 14.40
C HIS A 113 -1.24 12.49 13.96
N HIS A 114 -0.38 13.06 14.81
CA HIS A 114 0.42 14.23 14.45
C HIS A 114 1.54 13.89 13.45
N ILE A 115 1.93 12.61 13.32
CA ILE A 115 2.82 12.14 12.28
C ILE A 115 1.96 11.75 11.08
N HIS A 116 1.81 12.70 10.16
CA HIS A 116 1.02 12.48 8.96
C HIS A 116 1.72 13.05 7.74
N ASN A 117 1.50 12.42 6.58
CA ASN A 117 2.08 12.80 5.31
C ASN A 117 3.62 12.87 5.37
N VAL A 118 4.22 11.77 5.80
CA VAL A 118 5.67 11.58 5.89
C VAL A 118 6.13 10.39 5.07
N ASP A 119 7.32 10.51 4.48
CA ASP A 119 8.02 9.40 3.84
C ASP A 119 9.12 8.90 4.78
N VAL A 120 9.18 7.60 4.99
CA VAL A 120 10.23 6.93 5.75
C VAL A 120 11.05 6.07 4.81
N PHE A 121 12.35 6.25 4.84
CA PHE A 121 13.27 5.42 4.08
C PHE A 121 14.25 4.73 5.01
N SER A 122 14.53 3.46 4.76
CA SER A 122 15.67 2.75 5.33
C SER A 122 16.62 2.31 4.23
N PHE A 123 17.89 2.17 4.59
CA PHE A 123 18.98 1.81 3.70
C PHE A 123 19.78 0.70 4.38
N GLU A 124 19.92 -0.44 3.74
CA GLU A 124 20.70 -1.58 4.22
C GLU A 124 21.57 -2.15 3.11
N GLU A 125 22.83 -2.39 3.43
CA GLU A 125 23.79 -3.06 2.56
C GLU A 125 23.96 -4.51 3.03
N ASP A 126 24.14 -5.42 2.09
CA ASP A 126 24.41 -6.83 2.35
C ASP A 126 25.91 -7.12 2.18
N GLU A 127 26.37 -8.22 2.76
CA GLU A 127 27.77 -8.69 2.65
C GLU A 127 28.16 -8.94 1.18
N ASP A 128 27.21 -9.32 0.34
CA ASP A 128 27.38 -9.55 -1.10
C ASP A 128 27.38 -8.25 -1.93
N GLY A 129 27.35 -7.07 -1.31
CA GLY A 129 27.31 -5.76 -1.97
C GLY A 129 25.96 -5.37 -2.54
N ALA A 130 24.90 -6.13 -2.29
CA ALA A 130 23.54 -5.73 -2.63
C ALA A 130 23.02 -4.68 -1.65
N THR A 131 22.40 -3.63 -2.18
CA THR A 131 21.81 -2.55 -1.38
C THR A 131 20.30 -2.59 -1.47
N TYR A 132 19.64 -2.43 -0.34
CA TYR A 132 18.18 -2.44 -0.21
C TYR A 132 17.70 -1.11 0.34
N VAL A 133 16.77 -0.49 -0.38
CA VAL A 133 16.09 0.73 0.08
C VAL A 133 14.61 0.42 0.24
N ASN A 134 14.08 0.61 1.44
CA ASN A 134 12.65 0.53 1.70
C ASN A 134 12.07 1.94 1.74
N PHE A 135 10.98 2.11 1.06
CA PHE A 135 10.11 3.28 1.10
C PHE A 135 8.82 2.93 1.83
N MET A 136 8.42 3.77 2.76
CA MET A 136 7.16 3.66 3.46
C MET A 136 6.51 5.04 3.57
N HIS A 137 5.30 5.19 3.01
CA HIS A 137 4.53 6.43 3.12
C HIS A 137 3.48 6.31 4.22
N LEU A 138 3.41 7.31 5.10
CA LEU A 138 2.41 7.40 6.16
C LEU A 138 1.49 8.58 5.92
N THR A 139 0.19 8.31 6.08
CA THR A 139 -0.85 9.33 6.13
C THR A 139 -1.66 9.13 7.40
N GLN A 140 -1.75 10.17 8.24
CA GLN A 140 -2.51 10.16 9.49
C GLN A 140 -2.16 8.99 10.43
N GLY A 141 -0.86 8.70 10.57
CA GLY A 141 -0.36 7.64 11.43
C GLY A 141 -0.51 6.23 10.87
N MET A 142 -1.07 6.06 9.68
CA MET A 142 -1.21 4.77 9.01
C MET A 142 -0.22 4.63 7.86
N VAL A 143 0.32 3.43 7.69
CA VAL A 143 1.14 3.09 6.53
C VAL A 143 0.23 2.84 5.34
N THR A 144 0.36 3.65 4.29
CA THR A 144 -0.47 3.57 3.08
C THR A 144 0.25 2.96 1.91
N GLN A 145 1.58 3.10 1.85
CA GLN A 145 2.42 2.53 0.81
C GLN A 145 3.69 1.96 1.43
N VAL A 146 4.12 0.80 0.93
CA VAL A 146 5.40 0.18 1.28
C VAL A 146 6.00 -0.42 0.01
N TYR A 147 7.25 -0.13 -0.23
CA TYR A 147 7.99 -0.73 -1.34
C TYR A 147 9.46 -0.91 -0.97
N THR A 148 10.05 -2.03 -1.37
CA THR A 148 11.47 -2.28 -1.22
C THR A 148 12.09 -2.48 -2.60
N ILE A 149 13.13 -1.73 -2.90
CA ILE A 149 13.94 -1.88 -4.10
C ILE A 149 15.29 -2.47 -3.74
N GLU A 150 15.84 -3.28 -4.63
CA GLU A 150 17.16 -3.87 -4.52
C GLU A 150 18.05 -3.33 -5.64
N TYR A 151 19.22 -2.85 -5.27
CA TYR A 151 20.32 -2.51 -6.16
C TYR A 151 21.42 -3.56 -5.98
N ARG A 152 21.84 -4.23 -7.06
CA ARG A 152 22.76 -5.38 -7.00
C ARG A 152 24.24 -4.99 -6.87
N SER A 153 24.58 -3.79 -7.28
CA SER A 153 25.92 -3.22 -7.11
C SER A 153 25.84 -1.71 -7.26
N LEU A 154 26.71 -1.01 -6.56
CA LEU A 154 26.99 0.40 -6.85
C LEU A 154 27.65 0.49 -8.23
N LEU A 155 27.32 1.54 -8.98
CA LEU A 155 28.07 1.88 -10.19
C LEU A 155 29.51 2.24 -9.80
N GLU A 156 30.46 2.02 -10.73
CA GLU A 156 31.87 2.29 -10.46
C GLU A 156 32.06 3.78 -10.13
N GLY A 157 32.46 4.08 -8.89
CA GLY A 157 32.62 5.45 -8.38
C GLY A 157 31.38 6.07 -7.71
N GLU A 158 30.24 5.40 -7.65
CA GLU A 158 29.03 5.86 -6.95
C GLU A 158 29.18 5.65 -5.45
N THR A 159 28.86 6.66 -4.66
CA THR A 159 28.84 6.55 -3.19
C THR A 159 27.47 6.05 -2.70
N ARG A 160 27.44 5.50 -1.46
CA ARG A 160 26.17 5.08 -0.83
C ARG A 160 25.19 6.25 -0.67
N GLU A 161 25.70 7.44 -0.43
CA GLU A 161 24.91 8.67 -0.30
C GLU A 161 24.25 9.03 -1.63
N GLU A 162 24.98 8.97 -2.74
CA GLU A 162 24.45 9.23 -4.09
C GLU A 162 23.41 8.20 -4.50
N LEU A 163 23.67 6.92 -4.26
CA LEU A 163 22.68 5.86 -4.51
C LEU A 163 21.41 6.10 -3.69
N PHE A 164 21.55 6.44 -2.40
CA PHE A 164 20.40 6.66 -1.54
C PHE A 164 19.60 7.89 -1.97
N ALA A 165 20.25 9.01 -2.32
CA ALA A 165 19.60 10.20 -2.84
C ALA A 165 18.83 9.90 -4.14
N SER A 166 19.43 9.14 -5.06
CA SER A 166 18.80 8.70 -6.31
C SER A 166 17.58 7.82 -6.03
N ALA A 167 17.69 6.86 -5.11
CA ALA A 167 16.59 5.98 -4.71
C ALA A 167 15.41 6.77 -4.09
N ILE A 168 15.69 7.77 -3.26
CA ILE A 168 14.66 8.66 -2.70
C ILE A 168 13.89 9.37 -3.82
N THR A 169 14.61 9.96 -4.77
CA THR A 169 14.01 10.66 -5.92
C THR A 169 13.16 9.71 -6.76
N GLU A 170 13.70 8.55 -7.14
CA GLU A 170 12.99 7.52 -7.92
C GLU A 170 11.70 7.08 -7.24
N LEU A 171 11.76 6.71 -5.96
CA LEU A 171 10.62 6.18 -5.24
C LEU A 171 9.56 7.25 -4.97
N ARG A 172 9.95 8.48 -4.66
CA ARG A 172 9.01 9.60 -4.53
C ARG A 172 8.30 9.91 -5.83
N GLN A 173 8.99 9.89 -6.97
CA GLN A 173 8.40 10.08 -8.29
C GLN A 173 7.46 8.91 -8.64
N ARG A 174 7.91 7.68 -8.46
CA ARG A 174 7.15 6.46 -8.75
C ARG A 174 5.80 6.40 -8.02
N PHE A 175 5.79 6.80 -6.77
CA PHE A 175 4.58 6.80 -5.92
C PHE A 175 3.89 8.17 -5.86
N ALA A 176 4.36 9.15 -6.64
CA ALA A 176 3.85 10.51 -6.65
C ALA A 176 3.71 11.10 -5.24
N SER A 177 4.68 10.81 -4.35
CA SER A 177 4.64 11.31 -2.98
C SER A 177 4.83 12.83 -2.94
N ARG A 178 4.01 13.47 -2.10
CA ARG A 178 4.07 14.91 -1.79
C ARG A 178 4.31 15.15 -0.30
N ALA A 179 4.91 14.18 0.38
CA ALA A 179 5.28 14.33 1.77
C ALA A 179 6.27 15.48 1.93
N LYS A 180 6.05 16.28 2.97
CA LYS A 180 6.93 17.43 3.30
C LYS A 180 7.99 17.08 4.33
N GLU A 181 8.01 15.86 4.81
CA GLU A 181 9.02 15.35 5.73
C GLU A 181 9.52 13.98 5.26
N LEU A 182 10.86 13.83 5.25
CA LEU A 182 11.57 12.57 5.05
C LEU A 182 12.19 12.14 6.36
N ILE A 183 11.92 10.89 6.78
CA ILE A 183 12.57 10.24 7.91
C ILE A 183 13.61 9.29 7.35
N LEU A 184 14.90 9.58 7.60
CA LEU A 184 16.04 8.90 7.03
C LEU A 184 16.97 8.35 8.11
N PRO A 185 17.77 7.27 7.83
CA PRO A 185 18.78 6.76 8.75
C PRO A 185 20.03 7.66 8.83
N PHE A 186 20.36 8.36 7.75
CA PHE A 186 21.44 9.34 7.62
C PHE A 186 21.09 10.36 6.54
N ASP A 187 21.84 11.45 6.47
CA ASP A 187 21.68 12.49 5.44
C ASP A 187 22.45 12.11 4.17
N PRO A 188 21.76 11.83 3.05
CA PRO A 188 22.40 11.53 1.78
C PRO A 188 22.74 12.80 0.97
N GLY A 189 22.56 14.01 1.49
CA GLY A 189 22.69 15.24 0.74
C GLY A 189 21.59 15.49 -0.30
N TRP A 190 20.42 14.86 -0.14
CA TRP A 190 19.30 15.02 -1.06
C TRP A 190 18.72 16.44 -1.04
N GLN A 191 18.57 17.08 -2.19
CA GLN A 191 18.18 18.49 -2.33
C GLN A 191 17.14 18.77 -3.43
N ASP A 192 16.41 17.76 -3.91
CA ASP A 192 15.47 17.93 -5.03
C ASP A 192 14.30 18.87 -4.72
N ASP A 193 13.95 19.06 -3.45
CA ASP A 193 12.86 19.95 -3.01
C ASP A 193 13.20 20.64 -1.68
N ALA A 194 13.50 21.94 -1.75
CA ALA A 194 13.83 22.76 -0.60
C ALA A 194 12.67 22.92 0.42
N SER A 195 11.44 22.58 0.04
CA SER A 195 10.27 22.60 0.94
C SER A 195 10.15 21.36 1.81
N VAL A 196 11.00 20.35 1.59
CA VAL A 196 10.97 19.07 2.30
C VAL A 196 11.98 19.10 3.44
N THR A 197 11.51 18.71 4.63
CA THR A 197 12.36 18.62 5.83
C THR A 197 12.91 17.20 5.96
N ILE A 198 14.23 17.07 6.14
CA ILE A 198 14.88 15.79 6.46
C ILE A 198 14.98 15.66 7.97
N THR A 199 14.53 14.53 8.50
CA THR A 199 14.63 14.17 9.93
C THR A 199 15.43 12.88 10.08
N ILE A 200 16.49 12.91 10.89
CA ILE A 200 17.30 11.73 11.27
C ILE A 200 17.00 11.42 12.74
N PRO A 201 16.04 10.54 13.02
CA PRO A 201 15.54 10.35 14.38
C PRO A 201 16.49 9.46 15.21
N GLN A 202 16.81 9.92 16.43
CA GLN A 202 17.60 9.14 17.38
C GLN A 202 16.70 8.40 18.40
N ARG A 203 15.48 8.90 18.65
CA ARG A 203 14.53 8.36 19.64
C ARG A 203 13.09 8.75 19.31
N GLY A 204 12.12 8.14 20.01
CA GLY A 204 10.69 8.46 19.89
C GLY A 204 10.02 7.76 18.71
N ASP A 205 8.82 8.24 18.37
CA ASP A 205 7.96 7.55 17.41
C ASP A 205 8.52 7.54 15.97
N LYS A 206 9.21 8.61 15.58
CA LYS A 206 9.89 8.65 14.27
C LYS A 206 11.02 7.61 14.19
N LYS A 207 11.75 7.35 15.27
CA LYS A 207 12.75 6.27 15.31
C LYS A 207 12.10 4.89 15.17
N LYS A 208 10.97 4.66 15.85
CA LYS A 208 10.20 3.41 15.71
C LYS A 208 9.71 3.19 14.26
N LEU A 209 9.34 4.26 13.56
CA LEU A 209 8.98 4.18 12.15
C LEU A 209 10.16 3.80 11.26
N LEU A 210 11.34 4.34 11.53
CA LEU A 210 12.56 3.94 10.83
C LEU A 210 12.88 2.47 11.08
N GLU A 211 12.81 2.00 12.32
CA GLU A 211 12.98 0.59 12.68
C GLU A 211 11.92 -0.33 12.04
N LEU A 212 10.69 0.18 11.83
CA LEU A 212 9.67 -0.54 11.07
C LEU A 212 10.06 -0.69 9.59
N SER A 213 10.59 0.37 8.98
CA SER A 213 11.10 0.34 7.61
C SER A 213 12.29 -0.63 7.46
N GLU A 214 13.22 -0.65 8.41
CA GLU A 214 14.33 -1.62 8.46
C GLU A 214 13.81 -3.07 8.58
N ARG A 215 12.79 -3.31 9.39
CA ARG A 215 12.14 -4.64 9.48
C ARG A 215 11.51 -5.08 8.16
N ASN A 216 10.94 -4.14 7.39
CA ASN A 216 10.40 -4.43 6.07
C ASN A 216 11.50 -4.92 5.10
N VAL A 217 12.70 -4.35 5.16
CA VAL A 217 13.86 -4.84 4.37
C VAL A 217 14.21 -6.27 4.76
N ARG A 218 14.32 -6.54 6.06
CA ARG A 218 14.65 -7.91 6.55
C ARG A 218 13.61 -8.93 6.09
N GLN A 219 12.32 -8.57 6.17
CA GLN A 219 11.25 -9.44 5.70
C GLN A 219 11.32 -9.64 4.18
N TYR A 220 11.61 -8.59 3.41
CA TYR A 220 11.81 -8.70 1.96
C TYR A 220 12.95 -9.66 1.60
N LYS A 221 14.10 -9.55 2.29
CA LYS A 221 15.25 -10.47 2.12
C LYS A 221 14.84 -11.92 2.41
N LEU A 222 14.15 -12.17 3.52
CA LEU A 222 13.68 -13.51 3.89
C LEU A 222 12.71 -14.09 2.85
N ASP A 223 11.78 -13.29 2.36
CA ASP A 223 10.79 -13.73 1.36
C ASP A 223 11.46 -14.01 0.01
N LYS A 224 12.45 -13.20 -0.37
CA LYS A 224 13.28 -13.43 -1.55
C LYS A 224 14.04 -14.74 -1.45
N TYR A 225 14.69 -14.99 -0.32
CA TYR A 225 15.44 -16.22 -0.07
C TYR A 225 14.52 -17.46 -0.17
N LYS A 226 13.37 -17.43 0.51
CA LYS A 226 12.37 -18.51 0.44
C LYS A 226 11.84 -18.74 -0.98
N ARG A 227 11.70 -17.69 -1.80
CA ARG A 227 11.30 -17.84 -3.21
C ARG A 227 12.42 -18.49 -4.03
N ALA A 228 13.66 -18.09 -3.84
CA ALA A 228 14.80 -18.70 -4.52
C ALA A 228 14.95 -20.19 -4.16
N GLU A 229 14.78 -20.56 -2.88
CA GLU A 229 14.77 -21.96 -2.43
C GLU A 229 13.67 -22.80 -3.09
N ARG A 230 12.47 -22.22 -3.27
CA ARG A 230 11.34 -22.92 -3.93
C ARG A 230 11.55 -23.12 -5.42
N LEU A 231 12.29 -22.21 -6.07
CA LEU A 231 12.56 -22.24 -7.50
C LEU A 231 13.73 -23.17 -7.87
N ASN A 232 14.64 -23.46 -6.92
CA ASN A 232 15.81 -24.31 -7.13
C ASN A 232 15.98 -25.36 -6.00
N PRO A 233 15.11 -26.37 -5.93
CA PRO A 233 15.19 -27.41 -4.89
C PRO A 233 16.47 -28.24 -4.97
N ASP A 234 17.07 -28.39 -6.16
CA ASP A 234 18.30 -29.16 -6.37
C ASP A 234 19.55 -28.48 -5.77
N GLN A 235 19.62 -27.15 -5.77
CA GLN A 235 20.70 -26.41 -5.11
C GLN A 235 20.68 -26.62 -3.59
N ARG A 236 19.50 -26.70 -3.00
CA ARG A 236 19.34 -26.97 -1.56
C ARG A 236 19.85 -28.36 -1.19
N LEU A 237 19.53 -29.38 -2.01
CA LEU A 237 20.06 -30.74 -1.80
C LEU A 237 21.57 -30.79 -1.87
N MET A 238 22.17 -30.06 -2.82
CA MET A 238 23.63 -29.97 -2.95
C MET A 238 24.30 -29.28 -1.76
N GLN A 239 23.70 -28.19 -1.23
CA GLN A 239 24.20 -27.50 -0.04
C GLN A 239 24.14 -28.41 1.19
N ILE A 240 22.99 -29.07 1.44
CA ILE A 240 22.84 -30.02 2.56
C ILE A 240 23.85 -31.16 2.45
N VAL A 241 24.07 -31.69 1.26
CA VAL A 241 25.09 -32.75 1.03
C VAL A 241 26.52 -32.26 1.30
N THR A 242 26.80 -31.01 0.98
CA THR A 242 28.12 -30.39 1.24
C THR A 242 28.32 -30.14 2.73
N GLU A 243 27.34 -29.58 3.43
CA GLU A 243 27.37 -29.38 4.88
C GLU A 243 27.49 -30.73 5.66
N LEU A 244 26.73 -31.75 5.21
CA LEU A 244 26.85 -33.09 5.80
C LEU A 244 28.23 -33.72 5.57
N LYS A 245 28.90 -33.48 4.44
CA LYS A 245 30.26 -33.92 4.19
C LYS A 245 31.27 -33.22 5.09
N GLU A 246 31.12 -31.93 5.36
CA GLU A 246 31.97 -31.14 6.25
C GLU A 246 31.80 -31.55 7.72
N LEU A 247 30.62 -32.00 8.14
CA LEU A 247 30.34 -32.48 9.50
C LEU A 247 30.81 -33.91 9.76
N LEU A 248 31.09 -34.67 8.70
CA LEU A 248 31.53 -36.07 8.79
C LEU A 248 33.08 -36.26 8.65
N HIS A 249 33.80 -35.17 8.48
CA HIS A 249 35.26 -35.08 8.51
C HIS A 249 35.75 -34.29 9.71
#